data_4b0438063f23e4f99e4db2f66c7df62e
#
_entry.id   4b0438063f23e4f99e4db2f66c7df62e
#
_cell.length_a   1.000
_cell.length_b   1.000
_cell.length_c   1.000
_cell.angle_alpha   90.00
_cell.angle_beta   90.00
_cell.angle_gamma   90.00
#
_symmetry.space_group_name_H-M   'P 1'
#
loop_
_entity.id
_entity.type
_entity.pdbx_description
1 polymer ?
#
loop_
_entity_poly.entity_id
_entity_poly.type
_entity_poly.pdbx_seq_one_letter_code
_entity_poly.pdbx_strand_id
1 'polypeptide(L)'
;MGVLFENVRVFDGVNDQLSNPTNVLVVGNVIQRISSTAIAEPAEGAALVINGEGRTLMPGLIDNHWHTLLAHSSPTELLEGDIGYANLIASLEAEATLMRGFTTVRDLGGPSFGLKRAIDEGVVVGPRIYPSGAMITITGGHGDFRSPAELPRQLGGPLSRMETRNGSLVADSPDEVRVRVREQLLLGASQIKLTAGGGVASPHSPLDVSTFTQEELRAAVEAAENWGTYVTVHAYTPAAIERAVAAGVRVIEHGHLMDEATARLIAENDIWLSFQPFSDDGYAPPLAPANMLRLEQVWSGTEATIALAKQYGIKVAFGTDILFSPIGGERQTFELVKMTEWYSAGEALAMATSINGELLKLSGPRDPYPGKLGVVEEGALADLLLVDGDPLADIRLLEDPARNLVVIMKDGRIYKNDL
;
A
#
# COMPACT_ATOMS: atom_id res chain seq x y z
N MET A 1 16.99 -18.23 -16.48
CA MET A 1 18.01 -17.23 -16.89
C MET A 1 18.48 -16.54 -15.62
N GLY A 2 19.78 -16.36 -15.45
CA GLY A 2 20.33 -15.67 -14.27
C GLY A 2 20.60 -14.20 -14.58
N VAL A 3 20.66 -13.36 -13.53
CA VAL A 3 21.18 -11.99 -13.59
C VAL A 3 22.21 -11.83 -12.48
N LEU A 4 23.40 -11.38 -12.85
CA LEU A 4 24.49 -11.11 -11.90
C LEU A 4 24.74 -9.60 -11.88
N PHE A 5 24.42 -8.98 -10.75
CA PHE A 5 24.86 -7.62 -10.46
C PHE A 5 26.25 -7.66 -9.86
N GLU A 6 27.20 -7.05 -10.52
CA GLU A 6 28.59 -6.95 -10.05
C GLU A 6 28.92 -5.53 -9.59
N ASN A 7 29.80 -5.42 -8.59
CA ASN A 7 30.30 -4.15 -8.08
C ASN A 7 29.16 -3.16 -7.72
N VAL A 8 28.20 -3.64 -6.91
CA VAL A 8 27.12 -2.84 -6.33
C VAL A 8 27.36 -2.61 -4.84
N ARG A 9 26.85 -1.51 -4.29
CA ARG A 9 26.69 -1.31 -2.85
C ARG A 9 25.24 -1.65 -2.51
N VAL A 10 25.00 -2.46 -1.50
CA VAL A 10 23.67 -2.95 -1.17
C VAL A 10 23.11 -2.17 0.02
N PHE A 11 21.92 -1.58 -0.16
CA PHE A 11 20.98 -1.30 0.92
C PHE A 11 20.10 -2.53 1.09
N ASP A 12 20.17 -3.18 2.24
CA ASP A 12 19.49 -4.47 2.45
C ASP A 12 18.00 -4.35 2.80
N GLY A 13 17.51 -3.12 2.99
CA GLY A 13 16.14 -2.83 3.40
C GLY A 13 15.98 -2.70 4.93
N VAL A 14 17.01 -2.99 5.73
CA VAL A 14 16.95 -3.04 7.20
C VAL A 14 17.95 -2.11 7.86
N ASN A 15 19.21 -2.18 7.42
CA ASN A 15 20.31 -1.44 8.02
C ASN A 15 20.46 -0.06 7.38
N ASP A 16 20.71 0.95 8.21
CA ASP A 16 20.93 2.34 7.78
C ASP A 16 22.38 2.56 7.25
N GLN A 17 22.87 1.61 6.48
CA GLN A 17 24.21 1.65 5.90
C GLN A 17 24.27 0.83 4.61
N LEU A 18 25.00 1.32 3.62
CA LEU A 18 25.33 0.53 2.44
C LEU A 18 26.44 -0.47 2.73
N SER A 19 26.36 -1.63 2.11
CA SER A 19 27.47 -2.61 2.13
C SER A 19 28.73 -2.05 1.47
N ASN A 20 29.87 -2.68 1.71
CA ASN A 20 31.02 -2.57 0.80
C ASN A 20 30.63 -3.11 -0.58
N PRO A 21 31.38 -2.77 -1.65
CA PRO A 21 31.15 -3.32 -2.97
C PRO A 21 31.01 -4.85 -2.93
N THR A 22 29.92 -5.34 -3.51
CA THR A 22 29.54 -6.75 -3.46
C THR A 22 28.88 -7.17 -4.79
N ASN A 23 28.65 -8.46 -4.95
CA ASN A 23 27.98 -9.03 -6.12
C ASN A 23 26.73 -9.76 -5.68
N VAL A 24 25.65 -9.67 -6.46
CA VAL A 24 24.35 -10.28 -6.18
C VAL A 24 23.89 -11.09 -7.38
N LEU A 25 23.74 -12.40 -7.18
CA LEU A 25 23.24 -13.31 -8.20
C LEU A 25 21.75 -13.60 -7.97
N VAL A 26 20.97 -13.34 -9.00
CA VAL A 26 19.56 -13.72 -9.10
C VAL A 26 19.41 -14.91 -10.03
N VAL A 27 18.68 -15.94 -9.61
CA VAL A 27 18.32 -17.10 -10.44
C VAL A 27 16.82 -17.37 -10.33
N GLY A 28 16.14 -17.42 -11.46
CA GLY A 28 14.69 -17.44 -11.47
C GLY A 28 14.14 -16.14 -10.87
N ASN A 29 13.35 -16.24 -9.83
CA ASN A 29 12.75 -15.08 -9.15
C ASN A 29 13.29 -14.85 -7.73
N VAL A 30 14.44 -15.45 -7.37
CA VAL A 30 15.03 -15.33 -6.03
C VAL A 30 16.48 -14.85 -6.08
N ILE A 31 16.91 -14.15 -5.05
CA ILE A 31 18.29 -13.80 -4.80
C ILE A 31 18.98 -15.09 -4.33
N GLN A 32 19.85 -15.65 -5.17
CA GLN A 32 20.47 -16.93 -4.88
C GLN A 32 21.72 -16.77 -4.02
N ARG A 33 22.52 -15.71 -4.27
CA ARG A 33 23.80 -15.50 -3.59
C ARG A 33 24.19 -14.03 -3.53
N ILE A 34 24.78 -13.65 -2.40
CA ILE A 34 25.41 -12.35 -2.17
C ILE A 34 26.86 -12.61 -1.75
N SER A 35 27.85 -11.94 -2.36
CA SER A 35 29.26 -12.20 -2.09
C SER A 35 30.15 -10.98 -2.35
N SER A 36 31.08 -10.71 -1.45
CA SER A 36 32.14 -9.71 -1.66
C SER A 36 33.22 -10.18 -2.64
N THR A 37 33.25 -11.47 -3.00
CA THR A 37 34.14 -12.05 -4.01
C THR A 37 33.37 -12.40 -5.26
N ALA A 38 34.07 -12.59 -6.38
CA ALA A 38 33.44 -12.98 -7.63
C ALA A 38 32.55 -14.22 -7.47
N ILE A 39 31.36 -14.16 -8.06
CA ILE A 39 30.43 -15.27 -8.10
C ILE A 39 30.59 -15.98 -9.45
N ALA A 40 30.80 -17.30 -9.44
CA ALA A 40 30.84 -18.10 -10.64
C ALA A 40 29.46 -18.07 -11.32
N GLU A 41 29.46 -17.99 -12.67
CA GLU A 41 28.22 -18.07 -13.45
C GLU A 41 27.46 -19.37 -13.14
N PRO A 42 26.11 -19.34 -13.15
CA PRO A 42 25.30 -20.53 -12.94
C PRO A 42 25.61 -21.58 -14.02
N ALA A 43 25.65 -22.86 -13.64
CA ALA A 43 25.93 -23.97 -14.55
C ALA A 43 24.89 -24.15 -15.68
N GLU A 44 23.71 -23.57 -15.53
CA GLU A 44 22.55 -23.69 -16.46
C GLU A 44 22.40 -22.48 -17.40
N GLY A 45 23.48 -21.97 -17.96
CA GLY A 45 23.46 -20.90 -18.97
C GLY A 45 24.05 -19.58 -18.49
N ALA A 46 24.52 -18.76 -19.44
CA ALA A 46 25.12 -17.46 -19.14
C ALA A 46 24.14 -16.55 -18.41
N ALA A 47 24.55 -15.97 -17.30
CA ALA A 47 23.81 -14.91 -16.64
C ALA A 47 23.98 -13.60 -17.44
N LEU A 48 22.92 -12.77 -17.46
CA LEU A 48 23.11 -11.38 -17.85
C LEU A 48 23.94 -10.70 -16.75
N VAL A 49 25.12 -10.21 -17.09
CA VAL A 49 25.97 -9.47 -16.17
C VAL A 49 25.69 -7.99 -16.27
N ILE A 50 25.42 -7.37 -15.13
CA ILE A 50 25.20 -5.93 -14.98
C ILE A 50 26.28 -5.39 -14.05
N ASN A 51 27.21 -4.61 -14.57
CA ASN A 51 28.19 -3.91 -13.75
C ASN A 51 27.56 -2.66 -13.12
N GLY A 52 27.36 -2.69 -11.82
CA GLY A 52 26.75 -1.57 -11.09
C GLY A 52 27.65 -0.35 -10.91
N GLU A 53 28.97 -0.47 -11.16
CA GLU A 53 29.93 0.65 -11.05
C GLU A 53 29.89 1.37 -9.70
N GLY A 54 29.58 0.64 -8.62
CA GLY A 54 29.45 1.20 -7.28
C GLY A 54 28.10 1.85 -6.97
N ARG A 55 27.12 1.76 -7.86
CA ARG A 55 25.73 2.19 -7.65
C ARG A 55 25.05 1.39 -6.55
N THR A 56 23.94 1.92 -6.02
CA THR A 56 23.19 1.26 -4.94
C THR A 56 22.15 0.29 -5.48
N LEU A 57 22.30 -1.00 -5.12
CA LEU A 57 21.28 -2.01 -5.29
C LEU A 57 20.42 -2.05 -4.02
N MET A 58 19.10 -1.89 -4.17
CA MET A 58 18.15 -1.89 -3.05
C MET A 58 16.92 -2.72 -3.37
N PRO A 59 16.10 -3.09 -2.34
CA PRO A 59 14.83 -3.74 -2.60
C PRO A 59 13.90 -2.83 -3.41
N GLY A 60 13.01 -3.43 -4.19
CA GLY A 60 11.88 -2.72 -4.77
C GLY A 60 11.01 -2.08 -3.70
N LEU A 61 10.52 -0.88 -3.98
CA LEU A 61 9.65 -0.13 -3.07
C LEU A 61 8.29 -0.82 -2.95
N ILE A 62 7.69 -0.69 -1.76
CA ILE A 62 6.36 -1.21 -1.43
C ILE A 62 5.51 -0.04 -0.95
N ASP A 63 4.35 0.18 -1.60
CA ASP A 63 3.32 1.09 -1.12
C ASP A 63 2.24 0.30 -0.38
N ASN A 64 2.09 0.54 0.90
CA ASN A 64 1.21 -0.26 1.75
C ASN A 64 -0.22 0.27 1.86
N HIS A 65 -0.52 1.40 1.21
CA HIS A 65 -1.86 1.96 1.08
C HIS A 65 -2.05 2.58 -0.30
N TRP A 66 -2.44 1.74 -1.24
CA TRP A 66 -2.66 2.10 -2.63
C TRP A 66 -4.08 1.78 -3.09
N HIS A 67 -4.55 2.45 -4.13
CA HIS A 67 -5.84 2.22 -4.75
C HIS A 67 -5.69 2.06 -6.27
N THR A 68 -5.35 0.87 -6.71
CA THR A 68 -4.93 0.59 -8.09
C THR A 68 -5.92 1.06 -9.17
N LEU A 69 -7.23 0.88 -8.93
CA LEU A 69 -8.25 1.36 -9.87
C LEU A 69 -8.64 2.83 -9.61
N LEU A 70 -8.54 3.28 -8.36
CA LEU A 70 -9.07 4.59 -7.96
C LEU A 70 -8.02 5.71 -8.07
N ALA A 71 -6.73 5.38 -8.12
CA ALA A 71 -5.65 6.36 -8.08
C ALA A 71 -5.78 7.41 -9.19
N HIS A 72 -6.03 6.98 -10.42
CA HIS A 72 -6.00 7.82 -11.62
C HIS A 72 -7.39 8.24 -12.13
N SER A 73 -8.47 7.75 -11.54
CA SER A 73 -9.84 8.01 -11.97
C SER A 73 -10.54 9.04 -11.07
N SER A 74 -11.22 10.01 -11.64
CA SER A 74 -12.07 10.91 -10.86
C SER A 74 -13.28 10.19 -10.26
N PRO A 75 -13.88 10.67 -9.14
CA PRO A 75 -15.11 10.09 -8.62
C PRO A 75 -16.24 10.03 -9.63
N THR A 76 -16.40 11.07 -10.46
CA THR A 76 -17.40 11.11 -11.52
C THR A 76 -17.19 10.01 -12.55
N GLU A 77 -15.97 9.79 -12.98
CA GLU A 77 -15.62 8.72 -13.93
C GLU A 77 -15.90 7.33 -13.36
N LEU A 78 -15.61 7.12 -12.08
CA LEU A 78 -15.91 5.87 -11.38
C LEU A 78 -17.41 5.63 -11.18
N LEU A 79 -18.19 6.68 -10.94
CA LEU A 79 -19.62 6.57 -10.69
C LEU A 79 -20.45 6.55 -11.98
N GLU A 80 -20.07 7.30 -13.00
CA GLU A 80 -20.87 7.55 -14.21
C GLU A 80 -20.24 7.06 -15.50
N GLY A 81 -18.91 6.95 -15.55
CA GLY A 81 -18.14 6.57 -16.74
C GLY A 81 -18.21 5.08 -17.10
N ASP A 82 -17.51 4.70 -18.15
CA ASP A 82 -17.33 3.31 -18.59
C ASP A 82 -16.30 2.60 -17.72
N ILE A 83 -16.67 1.52 -17.06
CA ILE A 83 -15.76 0.76 -16.19
C ILE A 83 -14.60 0.11 -16.99
N GLY A 84 -14.83 -0.21 -18.28
CA GLY A 84 -13.78 -0.70 -19.16
C GLY A 84 -12.68 0.34 -19.36
N TYR A 85 -13.06 1.62 -19.54
CA TYR A 85 -12.11 2.73 -19.63
C TYR A 85 -11.31 2.88 -18.33
N ALA A 86 -11.97 2.87 -17.17
CA ALA A 86 -11.30 2.96 -15.88
C ALA A 86 -10.25 1.83 -15.69
N ASN A 87 -10.57 0.60 -16.11
CA ASN A 87 -9.62 -0.52 -16.07
C ASN A 87 -8.43 -0.33 -17.02
N LEU A 88 -8.64 0.23 -18.22
CA LEU A 88 -7.54 0.53 -19.15
C LEU A 88 -6.60 1.60 -18.57
N ILE A 89 -7.13 2.66 -17.99
CA ILE A 89 -6.32 3.68 -17.30
C ILE A 89 -5.57 3.08 -16.11
N ALA A 90 -6.21 2.23 -15.31
CA ALA A 90 -5.56 1.54 -14.20
C ALA A 90 -4.41 0.63 -14.67
N SER A 91 -4.49 0.05 -15.87
CA SER A 91 -3.39 -0.75 -16.41
C SER A 91 -2.18 0.10 -16.80
N LEU A 92 -2.39 1.31 -17.33
CA LEU A 92 -1.30 2.27 -17.60
C LEU A 92 -0.67 2.78 -16.30
N GLU A 93 -1.50 3.07 -15.30
CA GLU A 93 -1.01 3.48 -13.98
C GLU A 93 -0.24 2.37 -13.27
N ALA A 94 -0.61 1.10 -13.46
CA ALA A 94 0.14 -0.02 -12.92
C ALA A 94 1.57 -0.10 -13.50
N GLU A 95 1.74 0.10 -14.80
CA GLU A 95 3.06 0.19 -15.42
C GLU A 95 3.84 1.39 -14.88
N ALA A 96 3.21 2.57 -14.82
CA ALA A 96 3.83 3.78 -14.27
C ALA A 96 4.26 3.59 -12.81
N THR A 97 3.44 2.91 -11.98
CA THR A 97 3.77 2.55 -10.59
C THR A 97 5.05 1.72 -10.52
N LEU A 98 5.17 0.67 -11.37
CA LEU A 98 6.40 -0.14 -11.45
C LEU A 98 7.60 0.70 -11.90
N MET A 99 7.41 1.59 -12.89
CA MET A 99 8.49 2.46 -13.40
C MET A 99 8.94 3.52 -12.38
N ARG A 100 8.11 3.85 -11.39
CA ARG A 100 8.50 4.66 -10.21
C ARG A 100 9.26 3.86 -9.15
N GLY A 101 9.49 2.55 -9.37
CA GLY A 101 10.24 1.67 -8.46
C GLY A 101 9.36 0.93 -7.44
N PHE A 102 8.05 1.15 -7.42
CA PHE A 102 7.14 0.37 -6.57
C PHE A 102 6.85 -0.99 -7.20
N THR A 103 7.59 -1.99 -6.76
CA THR A 103 7.44 -3.37 -7.27
C THR A 103 6.26 -4.10 -6.64
N THR A 104 5.75 -3.59 -5.51
CA THR A 104 4.61 -4.17 -4.79
C THR A 104 3.71 -3.05 -4.24
N VAL A 105 2.40 -3.28 -4.28
CA VAL A 105 1.39 -2.42 -3.66
C VAL A 105 0.38 -3.25 -2.87
N ARG A 106 -0.05 -2.73 -1.72
CA ARG A 106 -1.22 -3.24 -0.99
C ARG A 106 -2.42 -2.38 -1.37
N ASP A 107 -3.31 -2.96 -2.16
CA ASP A 107 -4.52 -2.29 -2.63
C ASP A 107 -5.62 -2.40 -1.58
N LEU A 108 -6.12 -1.27 -1.12
CA LEU A 108 -7.08 -1.16 -0.02
C LEU A 108 -8.45 -0.66 -0.45
N GLY A 109 -8.80 -0.82 -1.72
CA GLY A 109 -10.14 -0.53 -2.18
C GLY A 109 -10.26 -0.48 -3.70
N GLY A 110 -11.25 -1.18 -4.21
CA GLY A 110 -11.56 -1.25 -5.62
C GLY A 110 -11.44 -2.66 -6.21
N PRO A 111 -11.98 -2.87 -7.42
CA PRO A 111 -12.01 -4.19 -8.06
C PRO A 111 -10.69 -4.53 -8.77
N SER A 112 -9.58 -4.62 -8.03
CA SER A 112 -8.24 -4.85 -8.57
C SER A 112 -7.91 -6.31 -8.93
N PHE A 113 -8.77 -7.27 -8.64
CA PHE A 113 -8.52 -8.71 -8.88
C PHE A 113 -8.23 -9.05 -10.34
N GLY A 114 -8.97 -8.42 -11.28
CA GLY A 114 -8.76 -8.62 -12.72
C GLY A 114 -7.42 -8.08 -13.20
N LEU A 115 -7.04 -6.89 -12.75
CA LEU A 115 -5.76 -6.29 -13.08
C LEU A 115 -4.60 -7.07 -12.45
N LYS A 116 -4.74 -7.46 -11.17
CA LYS A 116 -3.77 -8.36 -10.52
C LYS A 116 -3.52 -9.60 -11.35
N ARG A 117 -4.59 -10.29 -11.76
CA ARG A 117 -4.49 -11.49 -12.59
C ARG A 117 -3.78 -11.22 -13.93
N ALA A 118 -4.11 -10.12 -14.61
CA ALA A 118 -3.48 -9.75 -15.87
C ALA A 118 -1.97 -9.45 -15.71
N ILE A 119 -1.56 -8.86 -14.58
CA ILE A 119 -0.15 -8.63 -14.25
C ILE A 119 0.56 -9.96 -13.95
N ASP A 120 -0.05 -10.82 -13.14
CA ASP A 120 0.53 -12.11 -12.76
C ASP A 120 0.69 -13.06 -13.96
N GLU A 121 -0.24 -13.02 -14.91
CA GLU A 121 -0.19 -13.76 -16.18
C GLU A 121 0.74 -13.09 -17.23
N GLY A 122 1.29 -11.91 -16.94
CA GLY A 122 2.18 -11.17 -17.84
C GLY A 122 1.49 -10.51 -19.04
N VAL A 123 0.16 -10.34 -19.00
CA VAL A 123 -0.63 -9.65 -20.02
C VAL A 123 -0.45 -8.14 -19.92
N VAL A 124 -0.28 -7.62 -18.71
CA VAL A 124 -0.06 -6.21 -18.39
C VAL A 124 1.19 -6.08 -17.53
N VAL A 125 1.95 -5.01 -17.71
CA VAL A 125 3.08 -4.66 -16.86
C VAL A 125 2.55 -3.94 -15.60
N GLY A 126 3.11 -4.26 -14.43
CA GLY A 126 2.72 -3.59 -13.18
C GLY A 126 3.36 -4.24 -11.95
N PRO A 127 3.10 -3.70 -10.73
CA PRO A 127 3.62 -4.23 -9.48
C PRO A 127 2.89 -5.52 -9.07
N ARG A 128 3.41 -6.20 -8.05
CA ARG A 128 2.63 -7.19 -7.29
C ARG A 128 1.48 -6.48 -6.60
N ILE A 129 0.28 -7.06 -6.60
CA ILE A 129 -0.89 -6.49 -5.95
C ILE A 129 -1.37 -7.42 -4.83
N TYR A 130 -1.45 -6.87 -3.60
CA TYR A 130 -2.12 -7.48 -2.45
C TYR A 130 -3.52 -6.88 -2.32
N PRO A 131 -4.55 -7.48 -2.93
CA PRO A 131 -5.86 -6.85 -3.04
C PRO A 131 -6.72 -7.07 -1.79
N SER A 132 -7.44 -6.03 -1.34
CA SER A 132 -8.56 -6.18 -0.39
C SER A 132 -9.90 -6.41 -1.11
N GLY A 133 -9.98 -6.01 -2.38
CA GLY A 133 -11.23 -5.81 -3.07
C GLY A 133 -11.96 -4.57 -2.57
N ALA A 134 -13.28 -4.58 -2.58
CA ALA A 134 -14.08 -3.43 -2.17
C ALA A 134 -13.84 -3.05 -0.70
N MET A 135 -13.82 -1.75 -0.43
CA MET A 135 -13.95 -1.23 0.93
C MET A 135 -15.33 -1.58 1.49
N ILE A 136 -15.42 -2.14 2.69
CA ILE A 136 -16.70 -2.39 3.35
C ILE A 136 -17.04 -1.21 4.25
N THR A 137 -18.23 -0.66 4.08
CA THR A 137 -18.73 0.52 4.78
C THR A 137 -20.17 0.31 5.27
N ILE A 138 -20.70 1.27 5.99
CA ILE A 138 -22.12 1.33 6.40
C ILE A 138 -22.89 2.37 5.57
N THR A 139 -24.21 2.36 5.66
CA THR A 139 -25.04 3.45 5.15
C THR A 139 -24.60 4.78 5.75
N GLY A 140 -24.26 5.75 4.90
CA GLY A 140 -23.76 7.08 5.29
C GLY A 140 -22.32 7.09 5.81
N GLY A 141 -21.59 5.97 5.77
CA GLY A 141 -20.20 5.86 6.17
C GLY A 141 -19.21 6.38 5.11
N HIS A 142 -17.94 6.42 5.47
CA HIS A 142 -16.88 6.71 4.51
C HIS A 142 -16.82 5.59 3.46
N GLY A 143 -16.85 5.95 2.17
CA GLY A 143 -17.00 4.98 1.07
C GLY A 143 -18.45 4.79 0.59
N ASP A 144 -19.46 5.32 1.28
CA ASP A 144 -20.80 5.40 0.75
C ASP A 144 -20.97 6.67 -0.10
N PHE A 145 -20.86 6.48 -1.41
CA PHE A 145 -20.97 7.56 -2.41
C PHE A 145 -22.35 7.75 -2.97
N ARG A 146 -23.38 7.17 -2.33
CA ARG A 146 -24.76 7.36 -2.78
C ARG A 146 -25.20 8.81 -2.64
N SER A 147 -26.04 9.27 -3.57
CA SER A 147 -26.80 10.50 -3.41
C SER A 147 -27.80 10.37 -2.26
N PRO A 148 -28.08 11.43 -1.48
CA PRO A 148 -29.15 11.42 -0.47
C PRO A 148 -30.53 11.06 -1.01
N ALA A 149 -30.75 11.12 -2.33
CA ALA A 149 -32.00 10.72 -2.99
C ALA A 149 -32.07 9.20 -3.25
N GLU A 150 -30.98 8.46 -3.11
CA GLU A 150 -30.93 7.01 -3.32
C GLU A 150 -31.28 6.26 -2.03
N LEU A 151 -32.26 5.37 -2.11
CA LEU A 151 -32.67 4.54 -0.98
C LEU A 151 -31.57 3.51 -0.64
N PRO A 152 -31.27 3.30 0.65
CA PRO A 152 -30.47 2.15 1.08
C PRO A 152 -31.09 0.83 0.62
N ARG A 153 -30.24 -0.15 0.34
CA ARG A 153 -30.68 -1.50 -0.10
C ARG A 153 -31.63 -2.16 0.89
N GLN A 154 -31.40 -2.01 2.19
CA GLN A 154 -32.25 -2.54 3.27
C GLN A 154 -33.65 -1.93 3.29
N LEU A 155 -33.84 -0.77 2.68
CA LEU A 155 -35.12 -0.12 2.47
C LEU A 155 -35.73 -0.36 1.07
N GLY A 156 -35.18 -1.32 0.32
CA GLY A 156 -35.65 -1.71 -1.02
C GLY A 156 -35.01 -0.94 -2.18
N GLY A 157 -33.95 -0.18 -1.93
CA GLY A 157 -33.14 0.44 -2.98
C GLY A 157 -32.32 -0.58 -3.78
N PRO A 158 -31.91 -0.26 -5.01
CA PRO A 158 -30.96 -1.06 -5.76
C PRO A 158 -29.54 -0.97 -5.16
N LEU A 159 -28.63 -1.84 -5.60
CA LEU A 159 -27.21 -1.64 -5.36
C LEU A 159 -26.78 -0.30 -5.97
N SER A 160 -25.98 0.46 -5.23
CA SER A 160 -25.38 1.70 -5.72
C SER A 160 -24.43 1.45 -6.89
N ARG A 161 -24.07 2.51 -7.60
CA ARG A 161 -23.04 2.41 -8.67
C ARG A 161 -21.72 1.90 -8.14
N MET A 162 -21.28 2.36 -6.96
CA MET A 162 -20.03 1.94 -6.35
C MET A 162 -20.08 0.46 -5.94
N GLU A 163 -21.22 -0.01 -5.39
CA GLU A 163 -21.41 -1.43 -5.05
C GLU A 163 -21.41 -2.32 -6.31
N THR A 164 -22.12 -1.92 -7.38
CA THR A 164 -22.15 -2.70 -8.63
C THR A 164 -20.80 -2.81 -9.31
N ARG A 165 -19.87 -1.92 -9.01
CA ARG A 165 -18.50 -1.89 -9.51
C ARG A 165 -17.47 -2.49 -8.54
N ASN A 166 -17.93 -2.98 -7.41
CA ASN A 166 -17.08 -3.51 -6.34
C ASN A 166 -16.01 -2.51 -5.86
N GLY A 167 -16.34 -1.22 -5.87
CA GLY A 167 -15.46 -0.16 -5.34
C GLY A 167 -15.59 -0.04 -3.84
N SER A 168 -16.85 0.02 -3.34
CA SER A 168 -17.21 -0.11 -1.92
C SER A 168 -18.51 -0.88 -1.78
N LEU A 169 -18.72 -1.52 -0.63
CA LEU A 169 -19.89 -2.34 -0.34
C LEU A 169 -20.51 -1.92 0.99
N VAL A 170 -21.81 -1.62 0.97
CA VAL A 170 -22.56 -1.25 2.19
C VAL A 170 -23.01 -2.51 2.95
N ALA A 171 -22.83 -2.48 4.28
CA ALA A 171 -23.25 -3.54 5.19
C ALA A 171 -23.65 -2.94 6.55
N ASP A 172 -24.92 -3.08 6.91
CA ASP A 172 -25.52 -2.44 8.10
C ASP A 172 -25.95 -3.46 9.18
N SER A 173 -25.31 -4.62 9.18
CA SER A 173 -25.47 -5.62 10.24
C SER A 173 -24.28 -6.58 10.28
N PRO A 174 -24.02 -7.27 11.41
CA PRO A 174 -22.97 -8.28 11.50
C PRO A 174 -23.08 -9.38 10.44
N ASP A 175 -24.29 -9.78 10.06
CA ASP A 175 -24.50 -10.82 9.05
C ASP A 175 -24.17 -10.30 7.64
N GLU A 176 -24.55 -9.06 7.31
CA GLU A 176 -24.18 -8.45 6.04
C GLU A 176 -22.68 -8.23 5.94
N VAL A 177 -22.04 -7.72 6.99
CA VAL A 177 -20.57 -7.58 7.06
C VAL A 177 -19.89 -8.92 6.79
N ARG A 178 -20.36 -10.00 7.43
CA ARG A 178 -19.81 -11.35 7.23
C ARG A 178 -19.96 -11.84 5.79
N VAL A 179 -21.09 -11.54 5.15
CA VAL A 179 -21.30 -11.86 3.73
C VAL A 179 -20.33 -11.07 2.85
N ARG A 180 -20.22 -9.75 3.05
CA ARG A 180 -19.33 -8.89 2.25
C ARG A 180 -17.85 -9.28 2.39
N VAL A 181 -17.40 -9.61 3.58
CA VAL A 181 -16.05 -10.14 3.81
C VAL A 181 -15.81 -11.43 3.01
N ARG A 182 -16.75 -12.37 3.08
CA ARG A 182 -16.64 -13.65 2.37
C ARG A 182 -16.67 -13.48 0.84
N GLU A 183 -17.41 -12.50 0.32
CA GLU A 183 -17.39 -12.16 -1.10
C GLU A 183 -15.99 -11.72 -1.54
N GLN A 184 -15.31 -10.84 -0.78
CA GLN A 184 -13.95 -10.41 -1.14
C GLN A 184 -12.96 -11.56 -1.03
N LEU A 185 -13.06 -12.39 0.00
CA LEU A 185 -12.22 -13.59 0.17
C LEU A 185 -12.43 -14.61 -0.96
N LEU A 186 -13.67 -14.80 -1.41
CA LEU A 186 -14.00 -15.64 -2.58
C LEU A 186 -13.29 -15.14 -3.85
N LEU A 187 -13.17 -13.83 -4.01
CA LEU A 187 -12.49 -13.20 -5.15
C LEU A 187 -10.95 -13.26 -5.05
N GLY A 188 -10.41 -13.62 -3.90
CA GLY A 188 -8.97 -13.76 -3.67
C GLY A 188 -8.33 -12.61 -2.89
N ALA A 189 -9.08 -11.96 -2.01
CA ALA A 189 -8.54 -10.91 -1.14
C ALA A 189 -7.42 -11.44 -0.25
N SER A 190 -6.34 -10.66 -0.13
CA SER A 190 -5.18 -10.93 0.75
C SER A 190 -5.45 -10.44 2.18
N GLN A 191 -6.21 -9.39 2.32
CA GLN A 191 -6.69 -8.75 3.55
C GLN A 191 -8.08 -8.17 3.32
N ILE A 192 -8.72 -7.75 4.39
CA ILE A 192 -10.05 -7.11 4.33
C ILE A 192 -9.95 -5.67 4.79
N LYS A 193 -10.52 -4.73 4.03
CA LYS A 193 -10.58 -3.29 4.37
C LYS A 193 -11.99 -2.87 4.76
N LEU A 194 -12.11 -2.28 5.97
CA LEU A 194 -13.32 -1.58 6.40
C LEU A 194 -13.03 -0.09 6.62
N THR A 195 -14.08 0.72 6.59
CA THR A 195 -14.02 2.15 6.92
C THR A 195 -14.68 2.38 8.28
N ALA A 196 -13.89 2.22 9.37
CA ALA A 196 -14.41 2.25 10.75
C ALA A 196 -14.64 3.67 11.30
N GLY A 197 -14.19 4.69 10.59
CA GLY A 197 -14.37 6.10 10.95
C GLY A 197 -14.84 6.94 9.79
N GLY A 198 -15.08 8.22 10.05
CA GLY A 198 -15.35 9.22 9.02
C GLY A 198 -14.13 9.51 8.16
N GLY A 199 -14.30 10.19 7.02
CA GLY A 199 -13.22 10.41 6.07
C GLY A 199 -13.30 11.71 5.28
N VAL A 200 -12.21 12.01 4.60
CA VAL A 200 -12.05 13.23 3.80
C VAL A 200 -12.76 13.11 2.45
N ALA A 201 -12.56 12.02 1.72
CA ALA A 201 -13.01 11.90 0.33
C ALA A 201 -14.52 11.73 0.17
N SER A 202 -15.22 11.14 1.14
CA SER A 202 -16.66 10.91 1.07
C SER A 202 -17.48 12.16 1.36
N PRO A 203 -18.58 12.40 0.64
CA PRO A 203 -19.34 13.63 0.77
C PRO A 203 -20.06 13.79 2.12
N HIS A 204 -20.51 12.70 2.74
CA HIS A 204 -21.43 12.72 3.88
C HIS A 204 -20.87 12.10 5.16
N SER A 205 -19.55 11.88 5.29
CA SER A 205 -18.95 11.20 6.43
C SER A 205 -18.04 12.14 7.24
N PRO A 206 -18.55 12.81 8.31
CA PRO A 206 -17.75 13.66 9.19
C PRO A 206 -16.63 12.87 9.86
N LEU A 207 -15.48 13.53 10.21
CA LEU A 207 -14.32 12.85 10.80
C LEU A 207 -14.57 12.26 12.20
N ASP A 208 -15.49 12.85 12.96
CA ASP A 208 -15.77 12.50 14.36
C ASP A 208 -16.67 11.28 14.53
N VAL A 209 -17.15 10.66 13.45
CA VAL A 209 -18.01 9.48 13.56
C VAL A 209 -17.20 8.19 13.64
N SER A 210 -17.71 7.25 14.44
CA SER A 210 -17.35 5.83 14.38
C SER A 210 -18.48 5.09 13.66
N THR A 211 -18.17 4.48 12.53
CA THR A 211 -19.20 3.97 11.60
C THR A 211 -19.77 2.63 12.02
N PHE A 212 -18.95 1.64 12.30
CA PHE A 212 -19.38 0.31 12.68
C PHE A 212 -19.61 0.17 14.20
N THR A 213 -20.54 -0.69 14.57
CA THR A 213 -20.64 -1.20 15.94
C THR A 213 -19.50 -2.18 16.26
N GLN A 214 -19.29 -2.48 17.54
CA GLN A 214 -18.33 -3.48 17.97
C GLN A 214 -18.62 -4.88 17.37
N GLU A 215 -19.89 -5.26 17.27
CA GLU A 215 -20.33 -6.56 16.77
C GLU A 215 -20.12 -6.70 15.28
N GLU A 216 -20.33 -5.63 14.52
CA GLU A 216 -20.06 -5.59 13.07
C GLU A 216 -18.57 -5.73 12.77
N LEU A 217 -17.70 -4.99 13.47
CA LEU A 217 -16.25 -5.13 13.33
C LEU A 217 -15.79 -6.54 13.71
N ARG A 218 -16.34 -7.11 14.80
CA ARG A 218 -16.01 -8.46 15.22
C ARG A 218 -16.43 -9.50 14.18
N ALA A 219 -17.58 -9.33 13.54
CA ALA A 219 -18.04 -10.22 12.47
C ALA A 219 -17.08 -10.21 11.27
N ALA A 220 -16.49 -9.05 10.95
CA ALA A 220 -15.47 -8.95 9.91
C ALA A 220 -14.17 -9.68 10.31
N VAL A 221 -13.70 -9.44 11.54
CA VAL A 221 -12.47 -10.06 12.07
C VAL A 221 -12.60 -11.59 12.09
N GLU A 222 -13.67 -12.11 12.68
CA GLU A 222 -13.93 -13.56 12.74
C GLU A 222 -14.00 -14.21 11.34
N ALA A 223 -14.62 -13.52 10.38
CA ALA A 223 -14.70 -14.02 9.01
C ALA A 223 -13.34 -14.06 8.31
N ALA A 224 -12.49 -13.04 8.53
CA ALA A 224 -11.13 -12.98 7.98
C ALA A 224 -10.20 -14.01 8.64
N GLU A 225 -10.25 -14.14 9.97
CA GLU A 225 -9.47 -15.12 10.74
C GLU A 225 -9.78 -16.55 10.34
N ASN A 226 -11.05 -16.88 10.06
CA ASN A 226 -11.45 -18.20 9.55
C ASN A 226 -10.80 -18.56 8.19
N TRP A 227 -10.33 -17.55 7.46
CA TRP A 227 -9.58 -17.72 6.21
C TRP A 227 -8.07 -17.55 6.40
N GLY A 228 -7.62 -17.30 7.64
CA GLY A 228 -6.22 -17.13 7.98
C GLY A 228 -5.62 -15.81 7.49
N THR A 229 -6.44 -14.75 7.41
CA THR A 229 -6.01 -13.39 7.09
C THR A 229 -6.53 -12.39 8.12
N TYR A 230 -6.38 -11.10 7.86
CA TYR A 230 -6.64 -10.03 8.82
C TYR A 230 -7.56 -8.94 8.27
N VAL A 231 -8.03 -8.11 9.20
CA VAL A 231 -8.78 -6.89 8.90
C VAL A 231 -7.90 -5.67 9.14
N THR A 232 -7.95 -4.73 8.19
CA THR A 232 -7.44 -3.37 8.34
C THR A 232 -8.59 -2.37 8.26
N VAL A 233 -8.47 -1.24 8.98
CA VAL A 233 -9.53 -0.22 9.01
C VAL A 233 -9.01 1.18 8.76
N HIS A 234 -9.74 1.95 7.96
CA HIS A 234 -9.65 3.40 7.93
C HIS A 234 -10.22 3.96 9.24
N ALA A 235 -9.42 4.69 9.99
CA ALA A 235 -9.83 5.36 11.21
C ALA A 235 -8.88 6.51 11.56
N TYR A 236 -9.42 7.70 11.85
CA TYR A 236 -8.63 8.85 12.28
C TYR A 236 -8.68 9.07 13.79
N THR A 237 -9.85 8.87 14.41
CA THR A 237 -10.15 9.32 15.77
C THR A 237 -9.96 8.24 16.83
N PRO A 238 -9.69 8.61 18.10
CA PRO A 238 -9.56 7.66 19.20
C PRO A 238 -10.72 6.68 19.29
N ALA A 239 -11.95 7.17 19.29
CA ALA A 239 -13.15 6.33 19.45
C ALA A 239 -13.29 5.26 18.34
N ALA A 240 -12.93 5.58 17.09
CA ALA A 240 -12.95 4.63 15.98
C ALA A 240 -11.83 3.59 16.13
N ILE A 241 -10.63 4.02 16.50
CA ILE A 241 -9.46 3.17 16.68
C ILE A 241 -9.65 2.22 17.86
N GLU A 242 -10.07 2.72 19.03
CA GLU A 242 -10.31 1.91 20.24
C GLU A 242 -11.31 0.79 19.97
N ARG A 243 -12.40 1.12 19.27
CA ARG A 243 -13.41 0.12 18.87
C ARG A 243 -12.85 -0.93 17.92
N ALA A 244 -12.02 -0.51 16.97
CA ALA A 244 -11.38 -1.43 16.03
C ALA A 244 -10.39 -2.37 16.73
N VAL A 245 -9.55 -1.85 17.62
CA VAL A 245 -8.61 -2.65 18.42
C VAL A 245 -9.36 -3.65 19.30
N ALA A 246 -10.42 -3.22 19.99
CA ALA A 246 -11.27 -4.09 20.83
C ALA A 246 -11.99 -5.19 20.02
N ALA A 247 -12.17 -5.01 18.71
CA ALA A 247 -12.72 -6.03 17.82
C ALA A 247 -11.67 -7.02 17.30
N GLY A 248 -10.37 -6.75 17.45
CA GLY A 248 -9.28 -7.62 16.97
C GLY A 248 -8.70 -7.21 15.62
N VAL A 249 -8.90 -5.97 15.19
CA VAL A 249 -8.28 -5.43 13.98
C VAL A 249 -6.75 -5.39 14.14
N ARG A 250 -5.99 -5.68 13.07
CA ARG A 250 -4.52 -5.80 13.12
C ARG A 250 -3.80 -4.58 12.57
N VAL A 251 -4.45 -3.76 11.76
CA VAL A 251 -3.84 -2.59 11.13
C VAL A 251 -4.82 -1.41 11.18
N ILE A 252 -4.33 -0.27 11.64
CA ILE A 252 -5.03 1.02 11.55
C ILE A 252 -4.43 1.79 10.38
N GLU A 253 -5.26 2.19 9.42
CA GLU A 253 -4.89 3.11 8.37
C GLU A 253 -5.12 4.55 8.85
N HIS A 254 -4.15 5.41 8.61
CA HIS A 254 -4.15 6.83 8.97
C HIS A 254 -3.82 7.12 10.44
N GLY A 255 -4.78 7.07 11.33
CA GLY A 255 -4.58 7.35 12.75
C GLY A 255 -4.25 8.81 13.10
N HIS A 256 -4.34 9.76 12.16
CA HIS A 256 -3.82 11.14 12.27
C HIS A 256 -4.39 11.97 13.42
N LEU A 257 -5.51 11.58 14.01
CA LEU A 257 -6.15 12.29 15.10
C LEU A 257 -6.14 11.47 16.42
N MET A 258 -5.25 10.46 16.51
CA MET A 258 -5.13 9.67 17.73
C MET A 258 -4.55 10.51 18.87
N ASP A 259 -4.98 10.19 20.07
CA ASP A 259 -4.43 10.73 21.31
C ASP A 259 -3.41 9.78 21.96
N GLU A 260 -2.82 10.20 23.07
CA GLU A 260 -1.81 9.42 23.79
C GLU A 260 -2.34 8.07 24.31
N ALA A 261 -3.60 8.04 24.78
CA ALA A 261 -4.23 6.81 25.27
C ALA A 261 -4.40 5.79 24.15
N THR A 262 -4.82 6.26 22.96
CA THR A 262 -4.98 5.45 21.76
C THR A 262 -3.63 4.95 21.24
N ALA A 263 -2.60 5.80 21.23
CA ALA A 263 -1.24 5.40 20.82
C ALA A 263 -0.69 4.28 21.72
N ARG A 264 -0.89 4.38 23.04
CA ARG A 264 -0.54 3.34 24.00
C ARG A 264 -1.30 2.05 23.73
N LEU A 265 -2.61 2.13 23.48
CA LEU A 265 -3.45 0.98 23.16
C LEU A 265 -2.97 0.25 21.90
N ILE A 266 -2.61 0.99 20.83
CA ILE A 266 -2.05 0.45 19.59
C ILE A 266 -0.75 -0.32 19.90
N ALA A 267 0.17 0.28 20.66
CA ALA A 267 1.46 -0.32 20.99
C ALA A 267 1.30 -1.58 21.87
N GLU A 268 0.46 -1.52 22.93
CA GLU A 268 0.22 -2.63 23.84
C GLU A 268 -0.43 -3.86 23.18
N ASN A 269 -1.16 -3.66 22.07
CA ASN A 269 -1.81 -4.73 21.31
C ASN A 269 -1.06 -5.14 20.05
N ASP A 270 0.17 -4.66 19.82
CA ASP A 270 1.00 -4.96 18.64
C ASP A 270 0.26 -4.69 17.31
N ILE A 271 -0.49 -3.58 17.26
CA ILE A 271 -1.25 -3.14 16.10
C ILE A 271 -0.34 -2.30 15.20
N TRP A 272 -0.43 -2.50 13.90
CA TRP A 272 0.28 -1.71 12.91
C TRP A 272 -0.41 -0.37 12.63
N LEU A 273 0.38 0.67 12.42
CA LEU A 273 -0.08 1.95 11.89
C LEU A 273 0.40 2.07 10.44
N SER A 274 -0.50 2.01 9.48
CA SER A 274 -0.23 2.31 8.08
C SER A 274 -0.46 3.80 7.86
N PHE A 275 0.63 4.52 7.66
CA PHE A 275 0.66 5.97 7.78
C PHE A 275 0.97 6.66 6.45
N GLN A 276 0.32 7.80 6.22
CA GLN A 276 0.50 8.66 5.07
C GLN A 276 1.06 10.02 5.53
N PRO A 277 2.07 10.58 4.84
CA PRO A 277 2.68 11.85 5.23
C PRO A 277 1.82 13.06 4.83
N PHE A 278 0.56 13.07 5.26
CA PHE A 278 -0.37 14.15 4.93
C PHE A 278 0.02 15.46 5.60
N SER A 279 0.32 16.48 4.83
CA SER A 279 0.58 17.83 5.29
C SER A 279 0.24 18.83 4.19
N ASP A 280 0.12 20.13 4.54
CA ASP A 280 -0.03 21.19 3.56
C ASP A 280 1.32 21.45 2.88
N ASP A 281 1.50 20.89 1.71
CA ASP A 281 2.67 21.07 0.85
C ASP A 281 2.35 21.89 -0.42
N GLY A 282 1.21 22.58 -0.40
CA GLY A 282 0.70 23.36 -1.53
C GLY A 282 -0.03 22.55 -2.60
N TYR A 283 -0.13 21.22 -2.44
CA TYR A 283 -0.97 20.37 -3.26
C TYR A 283 -2.22 19.95 -2.48
N ALA A 284 -3.39 20.18 -3.06
CA ALA A 284 -4.63 19.62 -2.56
C ALA A 284 -5.39 18.98 -3.71
N PRO A 285 -5.94 17.76 -3.52
CA PRO A 285 -6.84 17.18 -4.50
C PRO A 285 -8.08 18.07 -4.65
N PRO A 286 -8.79 18.02 -5.79
CA PRO A 286 -9.99 18.84 -6.04
C PRO A 286 -11.14 18.38 -5.15
N LEU A 287 -11.21 18.89 -3.94
CA LEU A 287 -12.21 18.58 -2.92
C LEU A 287 -13.28 19.68 -2.81
N ALA A 288 -14.49 19.29 -2.42
CA ALA A 288 -15.51 20.25 -2.00
C ALA A 288 -15.05 21.00 -0.72
N PRO A 289 -15.50 22.26 -0.48
CA PRO A 289 -15.03 23.06 0.66
C PRO A 289 -15.16 22.35 2.03
N ALA A 290 -16.24 21.61 2.27
CA ALA A 290 -16.42 20.88 3.52
C ALA A 290 -15.41 19.72 3.68
N ASN A 291 -15.03 19.08 2.59
CA ASN A 291 -14.01 18.02 2.57
C ASN A 291 -12.60 18.60 2.76
N MET A 292 -12.36 19.81 2.22
CA MET A 292 -11.11 20.53 2.43
C MET A 292 -10.88 20.84 3.91
N LEU A 293 -11.90 21.33 4.62
CA LEU A 293 -11.83 21.56 6.07
C LEU A 293 -11.50 20.29 6.87
N ARG A 294 -11.98 19.13 6.41
CA ARG A 294 -11.63 17.84 7.03
C ARG A 294 -10.17 17.48 6.76
N LEU A 295 -9.69 17.71 5.56
CA LEU A 295 -8.30 17.48 5.19
C LEU A 295 -7.35 18.33 6.03
N GLU A 296 -7.65 19.61 6.23
CA GLU A 296 -6.89 20.51 7.10
C GLU A 296 -6.83 20.01 8.56
N GLN A 297 -7.92 19.43 9.07
CA GLN A 297 -7.91 18.79 10.39
C GLN A 297 -6.98 17.57 10.44
N VAL A 298 -7.00 16.73 9.40
CA VAL A 298 -6.11 15.58 9.28
C VAL A 298 -4.65 16.04 9.23
N TRP A 299 -4.32 17.03 8.41
CA TRP A 299 -2.98 17.63 8.35
C TRP A 299 -2.48 18.11 9.71
N SER A 300 -3.35 18.76 10.48
CA SER A 300 -2.98 19.29 11.80
C SER A 300 -2.60 18.20 12.82
N GLY A 301 -3.01 16.96 12.61
CA GLY A 301 -2.71 15.83 13.49
C GLY A 301 -1.44 15.05 13.14
N THR A 302 -0.88 15.26 11.96
CA THR A 302 0.25 14.47 11.44
C THR A 302 1.46 14.46 12.36
N GLU A 303 1.96 15.62 12.75
CA GLU A 303 3.15 15.73 13.63
C GLU A 303 2.94 15.07 14.99
N ALA A 304 1.77 15.30 15.61
CA ALA A 304 1.44 14.72 16.91
C ALA A 304 1.36 13.18 16.82
N THR A 305 0.76 12.66 15.76
CA THR A 305 0.66 11.21 15.53
C THR A 305 2.03 10.57 15.36
N ILE A 306 2.93 11.17 14.58
CA ILE A 306 4.30 10.67 14.41
C ILE A 306 5.07 10.71 15.72
N ALA A 307 4.95 11.81 16.49
CA ALA A 307 5.60 11.92 17.79
C ALA A 307 5.13 10.81 18.75
N LEU A 308 3.83 10.54 18.81
CA LEU A 308 3.26 9.46 19.61
C LEU A 308 3.70 8.08 19.09
N ALA A 309 3.72 7.87 17.79
CA ALA A 309 4.19 6.60 17.22
C ALA A 309 5.64 6.29 17.60
N LYS A 310 6.53 7.29 17.55
CA LYS A 310 7.91 7.16 18.01
C LYS A 310 8.01 6.94 19.51
N GLN A 311 7.26 7.72 20.31
CA GLN A 311 7.29 7.63 21.76
C GLN A 311 6.90 6.24 22.28
N TYR A 312 5.91 5.62 21.66
CA TYR A 312 5.39 4.31 22.06
C TYR A 312 5.94 3.14 21.25
N GLY A 313 6.84 3.38 20.29
CA GLY A 313 7.43 2.33 19.45
C GLY A 313 6.42 1.60 18.59
N ILE A 314 5.41 2.31 18.09
CA ILE A 314 4.39 1.73 17.20
C ILE A 314 5.08 1.36 15.87
N LYS A 315 4.75 0.19 15.34
CA LYS A 315 5.19 -0.24 14.01
C LYS A 315 4.50 0.62 12.94
N VAL A 316 5.26 1.46 12.27
CA VAL A 316 4.76 2.35 11.21
C VAL A 316 5.10 1.79 9.85
N ALA A 317 4.10 1.58 9.00
CA ALA A 317 4.22 1.18 7.62
C ALA A 317 3.92 2.38 6.70
N PHE A 318 4.72 2.56 5.65
CA PHE A 318 4.53 3.64 4.68
C PHE A 318 3.45 3.28 3.65
N GLY A 319 2.54 4.21 3.37
CA GLY A 319 1.60 4.15 2.27
C GLY A 319 1.23 5.55 1.81
N THR A 320 0.71 5.70 0.60
CA THR A 320 0.42 7.03 0.04
C THR A 320 -1.05 7.42 0.09
N ASP A 321 -1.97 6.46 -0.01
CA ASP A 321 -3.42 6.69 -0.13
C ASP A 321 -3.78 7.65 -1.28
N ILE A 322 -3.02 7.60 -2.37
CA ILE A 322 -3.31 8.40 -3.57
C ILE A 322 -4.54 7.83 -4.25
N LEU A 323 -5.58 8.67 -4.36
CA LEU A 323 -6.82 8.31 -5.03
C LEU A 323 -7.48 9.55 -5.64
N PHE A 324 -8.33 9.31 -6.64
CA PHE A 324 -9.16 10.31 -7.32
C PHE A 324 -8.39 11.48 -7.96
N SER A 325 -7.12 11.27 -8.29
CA SER A 325 -6.29 12.30 -8.87
C SER A 325 -5.55 11.81 -10.12
N PRO A 326 -5.87 12.30 -11.32
CA PRO A 326 -5.19 11.93 -12.56
C PRO A 326 -3.67 12.16 -12.55
N ILE A 327 -3.19 13.10 -11.73
CA ILE A 327 -1.75 13.40 -11.57
C ILE A 327 -1.18 12.91 -10.23
N GLY A 328 -2.03 12.37 -9.36
CA GLY A 328 -1.62 11.97 -8.00
C GLY A 328 -0.57 10.87 -7.99
N GLY A 329 -0.67 9.93 -8.92
CA GLY A 329 0.30 8.83 -9.05
C GLY A 329 1.74 9.32 -9.21
N GLU A 330 1.96 10.43 -9.91
CA GLU A 330 3.28 11.03 -10.08
C GLU A 330 3.93 11.47 -8.76
N ARG A 331 3.13 11.69 -7.72
CA ARG A 331 3.61 12.08 -6.37
C ARG A 331 4.04 10.90 -5.50
N GLN A 332 3.89 9.66 -5.93
CA GLN A 332 4.12 8.48 -5.09
C GLN A 332 5.53 8.46 -4.46
N THR A 333 6.56 8.77 -5.23
CA THR A 333 7.95 8.88 -4.72
C THR A 333 8.15 10.14 -3.89
N PHE A 334 7.51 11.26 -4.24
CA PHE A 334 7.53 12.48 -3.45
C PHE A 334 6.97 12.25 -2.03
N GLU A 335 5.85 11.52 -1.90
CA GLU A 335 5.28 11.20 -0.58
C GLU A 335 6.24 10.32 0.24
N LEU A 336 7.02 9.44 -0.39
CA LEU A 336 8.07 8.70 0.31
C LEU A 336 9.19 9.64 0.79
N VAL A 337 9.67 10.53 -0.06
CA VAL A 337 10.72 11.50 0.30
C VAL A 337 10.24 12.41 1.42
N LYS A 338 8.98 12.83 1.40
CA LYS A 338 8.35 13.65 2.45
C LYS A 338 8.39 13.00 3.84
N MET A 339 8.44 11.67 3.95
CA MET A 339 8.66 11.00 5.24
C MET A 339 9.94 11.49 5.95
N THR A 340 10.91 12.02 5.20
CA THR A 340 12.16 12.55 5.79
C THR A 340 12.02 13.89 6.53
N GLU A 341 10.85 14.50 6.52
CA GLU A 341 10.53 15.60 7.43
C GLU A 341 10.55 15.12 8.90
N TRP A 342 10.31 13.83 9.13
CA TRP A 342 10.20 13.25 10.48
C TRP A 342 11.17 12.10 10.76
N TYR A 343 11.64 11.38 9.74
CA TYR A 343 12.45 10.18 9.82
C TYR A 343 13.78 10.37 9.07
N SER A 344 14.79 9.58 9.39
CA SER A 344 15.98 9.51 8.53
C SER A 344 15.66 8.90 7.16
N ALA A 345 16.53 9.09 6.18
CA ALA A 345 16.37 8.46 4.87
C ALA A 345 16.33 6.93 4.99
N GLY A 346 17.18 6.35 5.85
CA GLY A 346 17.19 4.90 6.09
C GLY A 346 15.90 4.40 6.73
N GLU A 347 15.34 5.10 7.71
CA GLU A 347 14.04 4.76 8.31
C GLU A 347 12.91 4.84 7.28
N ALA A 348 12.86 5.90 6.47
CA ALA A 348 11.84 6.07 5.42
C ALA A 348 11.95 4.94 4.37
N LEU A 349 13.16 4.61 3.93
CA LEU A 349 13.39 3.50 3.00
C LEU A 349 13.03 2.14 3.62
N ALA A 350 13.37 1.90 4.88
CA ALA A 350 12.97 0.67 5.58
C ALA A 350 11.44 0.53 5.68
N MET A 351 10.71 1.64 5.95
CA MET A 351 9.25 1.64 5.95
C MET A 351 8.67 1.29 4.58
N ALA A 352 9.26 1.80 3.50
CA ALA A 352 8.83 1.52 2.13
C ALA A 352 9.40 0.20 1.56
N THR A 353 10.13 -0.59 2.34
CA THR A 353 10.72 -1.86 1.91
C THR A 353 10.48 -2.97 2.93
N SER A 354 11.40 -3.25 3.85
CA SER A 354 11.35 -4.40 4.77
C SER A 354 10.17 -4.36 5.74
N ILE A 355 9.86 -3.18 6.31
CA ILE A 355 8.76 -3.01 7.26
C ILE A 355 7.42 -3.26 6.55
N ASN A 356 7.23 -2.69 5.35
CA ASN A 356 6.06 -2.97 4.53
C ASN A 356 6.00 -4.45 4.13
N GLY A 357 7.13 -5.06 3.79
CA GLY A 357 7.23 -6.49 3.51
C GLY A 357 6.80 -7.37 4.70
N GLU A 358 7.14 -6.96 5.93
CA GLU A 358 6.70 -7.65 7.15
C GLU A 358 5.18 -7.53 7.37
N LEU A 359 4.59 -6.34 7.18
CA LEU A 359 3.14 -6.15 7.30
C LEU A 359 2.38 -7.04 6.30
N LEU A 360 2.84 -7.15 5.06
CA LEU A 360 2.19 -8.00 4.05
C LEU A 360 2.09 -9.47 4.47
N LYS A 361 2.99 -9.96 5.34
CA LYS A 361 2.95 -11.33 5.88
C LYS A 361 1.76 -11.60 6.81
N LEU A 362 1.06 -10.57 7.30
CA LEU A 362 -0.19 -10.74 8.01
C LEU A 362 -1.27 -11.43 7.17
N SER A 363 -1.13 -11.42 5.83
CA SER A 363 -2.02 -12.14 4.92
C SER A 363 -1.98 -13.66 5.12
N GLY A 364 -0.96 -14.19 5.79
CA GLY A 364 -0.85 -15.61 6.15
C GLY A 364 -1.04 -16.55 4.96
N PRO A 365 -1.95 -17.54 5.03
CA PRO A 365 -2.25 -18.44 3.90
C PRO A 365 -2.88 -17.74 2.69
N ARG A 366 -3.28 -16.49 2.80
CA ARG A 366 -3.83 -15.66 1.69
C ARG A 366 -2.76 -14.77 1.05
N ASP A 367 -1.48 -14.93 1.44
CA ASP A 367 -0.35 -14.28 0.77
C ASP A 367 -0.26 -14.76 -0.69
N PRO A 368 -0.50 -13.89 -1.69
CA PRO A 368 -0.49 -14.31 -3.09
C PRO A 368 0.92 -14.49 -3.67
N TYR A 369 1.95 -14.05 -2.92
CA TYR A 369 3.35 -14.08 -3.34
C TYR A 369 4.23 -14.61 -2.20
N PRO A 370 4.16 -15.93 -1.92
CA PRO A 370 4.94 -16.53 -0.83
C PRO A 370 6.44 -16.35 -1.07
N GLY A 371 7.12 -15.75 -0.10
CA GLY A 371 8.53 -15.39 -0.16
C GLY A 371 8.80 -14.11 0.63
N LYS A 372 10.07 -13.74 0.82
CA LYS A 372 10.45 -12.50 1.47
C LYS A 372 10.47 -11.35 0.47
N LEU A 373 9.81 -10.26 0.79
CA LEU A 373 9.79 -9.00 0.03
C LEU A 373 10.44 -7.87 0.83
N GLY A 374 10.91 -6.85 0.13
CA GLY A 374 11.45 -5.63 0.74
C GLY A 374 12.85 -5.77 1.35
N VAL A 375 13.57 -6.83 1.03
CA VAL A 375 14.95 -7.06 1.52
C VAL A 375 15.86 -7.58 0.41
N VAL A 376 17.16 -7.24 0.51
CA VAL A 376 18.23 -7.85 -0.30
C VAL A 376 18.96 -8.87 0.57
N GLU A 377 18.45 -10.11 0.57
CA GLU A 377 19.08 -11.24 1.27
C GLU A 377 18.93 -12.52 0.46
N GLU A 378 19.82 -13.51 0.72
CA GLU A 378 19.73 -14.82 0.04
C GLU A 378 18.40 -15.51 0.36
N GLY A 379 17.70 -15.98 -0.68
CA GLY A 379 16.38 -16.60 -0.60
C GLY A 379 15.20 -15.63 -0.70
N ALA A 380 15.41 -14.31 -0.68
CA ALA A 380 14.36 -13.32 -0.88
C ALA A 380 13.91 -13.27 -2.36
N LEU A 381 12.69 -12.83 -2.59
CA LEU A 381 12.20 -12.54 -3.94
C LEU A 381 13.02 -11.42 -4.59
N ALA A 382 13.39 -11.61 -5.84
CA ALA A 382 14.22 -10.67 -6.57
C ALA A 382 13.38 -9.53 -7.17
N ASP A 383 12.94 -8.65 -6.29
CA ASP A 383 12.37 -7.36 -6.60
C ASP A 383 13.42 -6.30 -6.21
N LEU A 384 14.12 -5.74 -7.19
CA LEU A 384 15.34 -4.97 -6.98
C LEU A 384 15.37 -3.70 -7.83
N LEU A 385 15.97 -2.65 -7.28
CA LEU A 385 16.25 -1.39 -7.96
C LEU A 385 17.76 -1.14 -7.95
N LEU A 386 18.32 -0.73 -9.08
CA LEU A 386 19.68 -0.19 -9.14
C LEU A 386 19.56 1.34 -9.28
N VAL A 387 20.01 2.06 -8.26
CA VAL A 387 19.91 3.51 -8.15
C VAL A 387 21.24 4.14 -8.54
N ASP A 388 21.22 5.15 -9.41
CA ASP A 388 22.42 5.93 -9.77
C ASP A 388 22.76 6.94 -8.67
N GLY A 389 23.40 6.48 -7.62
CA GLY A 389 23.78 7.23 -6.43
C GLY A 389 23.54 6.48 -5.14
N ASP A 390 23.51 7.22 -4.03
CA ASP A 390 23.33 6.73 -2.66
C ASP A 390 22.02 7.31 -2.07
N PRO A 391 20.90 6.55 -2.06
CA PRO A 391 19.63 7.05 -1.56
C PRO A 391 19.58 7.19 -0.03
N LEU A 392 20.54 6.61 0.74
CA LEU A 392 20.68 6.90 2.16
C LEU A 392 21.28 8.30 2.40
N ALA A 393 22.15 8.74 1.49
CA ALA A 393 22.73 10.07 1.55
C ALA A 393 21.82 11.15 0.95
N ASP A 394 21.10 10.84 -0.12
CA ASP A 394 20.12 11.72 -0.75
C ASP A 394 18.92 10.92 -1.28
N ILE A 395 17.88 10.79 -0.48
CA ILE A 395 16.66 10.07 -0.84
C ILE A 395 15.90 10.73 -2.02
N ARG A 396 16.14 12.03 -2.30
CA ARG A 396 15.50 12.74 -3.42
C ARG A 396 15.91 12.20 -4.79
N LEU A 397 16.94 11.35 -4.87
CA LEU A 397 17.22 10.57 -6.08
C LEU A 397 15.98 9.79 -6.55
N LEU A 398 15.11 9.38 -5.63
CA LEU A 398 13.88 8.64 -5.96
C LEU A 398 12.77 9.52 -6.54
N GLU A 399 12.85 10.87 -6.43
CA GLU A 399 11.86 11.79 -7.03
C GLU A 399 11.99 11.86 -8.56
N ASP A 400 13.14 11.49 -9.12
CA ASP A 400 13.33 11.35 -10.58
C ASP A 400 13.66 9.90 -10.94
N PRO A 401 12.66 8.99 -10.87
CA PRO A 401 12.86 7.57 -11.13
C PRO A 401 13.22 7.30 -12.59
N ALA A 402 12.79 8.16 -13.51
CA ALA A 402 13.12 8.03 -14.92
C ALA A 402 14.63 8.12 -15.16
N ARG A 403 15.31 9.01 -14.44
CA ARG A 403 16.75 9.23 -14.53
C ARG A 403 17.55 8.30 -13.62
N ASN A 404 17.12 8.19 -12.36
CA ASN A 404 17.98 7.65 -11.30
C ASN A 404 17.76 6.15 -11.01
N LEU A 405 16.63 5.55 -11.41
CA LEU A 405 16.46 4.11 -11.37
C LEU A 405 16.94 3.51 -12.69
N VAL A 406 18.23 3.15 -12.76
CA VAL A 406 18.83 2.65 -13.99
C VAL A 406 18.49 1.20 -14.30
N VAL A 407 18.15 0.38 -13.26
CA VAL A 407 17.56 -0.94 -13.45
C VAL A 407 16.37 -1.10 -12.52
N ILE A 408 15.26 -1.63 -13.05
CA ILE A 408 14.09 -2.05 -12.29
C ILE A 408 13.84 -3.52 -12.58
N MET A 409 13.90 -4.34 -11.54
CA MET A 409 13.63 -5.77 -11.58
C MET A 409 12.45 -6.11 -10.66
N LYS A 410 11.51 -6.90 -11.16
CA LYS A 410 10.43 -7.51 -10.37
C LYS A 410 10.34 -8.99 -10.72
N ASP A 411 10.23 -9.85 -9.71
CA ASP A 411 10.12 -11.30 -9.87
C ASP A 411 11.27 -11.90 -10.70
N GLY A 412 12.49 -11.34 -10.52
CA GLY A 412 13.69 -11.73 -11.27
C GLY A 412 13.70 -11.31 -12.75
N ARG A 413 12.66 -10.61 -13.22
CA ARG A 413 12.56 -10.08 -14.57
C ARG A 413 12.89 -8.59 -14.59
N ILE A 414 13.74 -8.19 -15.52
CA ILE A 414 14.10 -6.78 -15.76
C ILE A 414 13.01 -6.12 -16.59
N TYR A 415 12.52 -4.97 -16.11
CA TYR A 415 11.53 -4.12 -16.78
C TYR A 415 12.12 -2.82 -17.29
N LYS A 416 13.22 -2.37 -16.68
CA LYS A 416 14.02 -1.23 -17.13
C LYS A 416 15.50 -1.59 -17.02
N ASN A 417 16.30 -1.23 -18.03
CA ASN A 417 17.76 -1.33 -18.01
C ASN A 417 18.33 -0.25 -18.94
N ASP A 418 18.94 0.77 -18.35
CA ASP A 418 19.53 1.93 -19.04
C ASP A 418 21.07 1.87 -19.03
N LEU A 419 21.68 0.70 -18.77
CA LEU A 419 23.12 0.47 -18.74
C LEU A 419 23.64 -0.23 -20.00
#